data_a45f11e816a1854848d1fecbba941ce1
#
_entry.id   a45f11e816a1854848d1fecbba941ce1
#
_cell.length_a   1.000
_cell.length_b   1.000
_cell.length_c   1.000
_cell.angle_alpha   90.00
_cell.angle_beta   90.00
_cell.angle_gamma   90.00
#
_symmetry.space_group_name_H-M   'P 1'
#
loop_
_entity.id
_entity.type
_entity.pdbx_description
1 polymer ?
#
loop_
_entity_poly.entity_id
_entity_poly.type
_entity_poly.pdbx_seq_one_letter_code
_entity_poly.pdbx_strand_id
1 'polypeptide(L)'
;MLLTRDKKILNYGIGMPEVIADVLNEEGQEEYFVPTVEPGAIGGTPAGGANFGASVYPRAIVDQPYQFDFYDGGGIDAAFLGLAQCDKYGNINVSKFGPKIAGCGGFINITQNAKEVVFCGTFTAGGLDITVSDRKLVIKNEGKIKKFISDVEQITFSGNLAKENGKKVTYGNWKRLVNFENLKKKRESLNHLVRD
;
A
#
# COMPACT_ATOMS: atom_id res chain seq x y z
N MET A 1 7.31 -9.56 -1.63
CA MET A 1 7.93 -8.67 -0.66
C MET A 1 8.08 -9.41 0.63
N LEU A 2 9.20 -9.28 1.26
CA LEU A 2 9.53 -10.00 2.46
C LEU A 2 9.85 -8.97 3.54
N LEU A 3 8.86 -8.71 4.39
CA LEU A 3 9.10 -7.99 5.63
C LEU A 3 9.87 -8.97 6.53
N THR A 4 11.14 -8.69 6.79
CA THR A 4 11.90 -9.39 7.82
C THR A 4 11.38 -8.96 9.20
N ARG A 5 11.50 -9.81 10.22
CA ARG A 5 11.04 -9.54 11.59
C ARG A 5 11.85 -8.49 12.35
N ASP A 6 12.67 -7.71 11.67
CA ASP A 6 13.27 -6.53 12.25
C ASP A 6 12.19 -5.47 12.44
N LYS A 7 12.19 -4.77 13.57
CA LYS A 7 11.21 -3.70 13.83
C LYS A 7 11.23 -2.69 12.69
N LYS A 8 10.24 -2.77 11.80
CA LYS A 8 10.14 -1.92 10.62
C LYS A 8 9.05 -0.88 10.78
N ILE A 9 9.36 0.31 10.33
CA ILE A 9 8.41 1.41 10.29
C ILE A 9 7.66 1.35 8.96
N LEU A 10 6.34 1.25 9.07
CA LEU A 10 5.45 1.07 7.94
C LEU A 10 4.51 2.26 7.79
N ASN A 11 4.15 2.56 6.55
CA ASN A 11 3.06 3.47 6.23
C ASN A 11 2.04 2.75 5.35
N TYR A 12 0.76 3.00 5.60
CA TYR A 12 -0.36 2.43 4.86
C TYR A 12 -1.21 3.55 4.27
N GLY A 13 -1.33 3.54 2.94
CA GLY A 13 -2.26 4.41 2.23
C GLY A 13 -3.71 3.94 2.34
N ILE A 14 -4.61 4.84 1.99
CA ILE A 14 -6.06 4.62 2.03
C ILE A 14 -6.51 3.46 1.14
N GLY A 15 -7.53 2.74 1.56
CA GLY A 15 -8.23 1.71 0.81
C GLY A 15 -7.58 0.33 0.97
N MET A 16 -7.21 -0.32 -0.13
CA MET A 16 -6.68 -1.70 -0.08
C MET A 16 -5.45 -1.89 0.82
N PRO A 17 -4.50 -0.96 0.91
CA PRO A 17 -3.37 -1.09 1.84
C PRO A 17 -3.75 -1.18 3.32
N GLU A 18 -4.92 -0.62 3.72
CA GLU A 18 -5.40 -0.66 5.12
C GLU A 18 -5.55 -2.10 5.63
N VAL A 19 -6.01 -3.01 4.77
CA VAL A 19 -6.21 -4.43 5.12
C VAL A 19 -4.91 -5.13 5.55
N ILE A 20 -3.75 -4.58 5.17
CA ILE A 20 -2.46 -5.15 5.56
C ILE A 20 -2.24 -5.03 7.07
N ALA A 21 -2.67 -3.92 7.67
CA ALA A 21 -2.58 -3.73 9.12
C ALA A 21 -3.46 -4.75 9.86
N ASP A 22 -4.69 -4.99 9.36
CA ASP A 22 -5.59 -5.99 9.94
C ASP A 22 -4.98 -7.40 9.86
N VAL A 23 -4.44 -7.77 8.69
CA VAL A 23 -3.78 -9.07 8.49
C VAL A 23 -2.57 -9.24 9.42
N LEU A 24 -1.75 -8.21 9.61
CA LEU A 24 -0.62 -8.29 10.53
C LEU A 24 -1.06 -8.50 11.98
N ASN A 25 -2.15 -7.85 12.40
CA ASN A 25 -2.74 -8.04 13.72
C ASN A 25 -3.31 -9.46 13.89
N GLU A 26 -4.09 -9.95 12.92
CA GLU A 26 -4.64 -11.31 12.94
C GLU A 26 -3.56 -12.40 12.96
N GLU A 27 -2.41 -12.14 12.34
CA GLU A 27 -1.26 -13.06 12.30
C GLU A 27 -0.32 -12.88 13.53
N GLY A 28 -0.64 -11.98 14.48
CA GLY A 28 0.18 -11.70 15.67
C GLY A 28 1.56 -11.13 15.33
N GLN A 29 1.65 -10.34 14.27
CA GLN A 29 2.91 -9.78 13.78
C GLN A 29 3.09 -8.30 14.16
N GLU A 30 2.16 -7.71 14.88
CA GLU A 30 2.15 -6.29 15.25
C GLU A 30 3.35 -5.86 16.10
N GLU A 31 4.00 -6.79 16.78
CA GLU A 31 5.20 -6.49 17.58
C GLU A 31 6.45 -6.21 16.73
N TYR A 32 6.49 -6.72 15.48
CA TYR A 32 7.61 -6.56 14.54
C TYR A 32 7.49 -5.33 13.66
N PHE A 33 6.35 -4.65 13.71
CA PHE A 33 6.07 -3.51 12.84
C PHE A 33 5.58 -2.32 13.66
N VAL A 34 6.01 -1.15 13.24
CA VAL A 34 5.56 0.12 13.80
C VAL A 34 4.80 0.84 12.70
N PRO A 35 3.46 0.74 12.67
CA PRO A 35 2.66 1.51 11.74
C PRO A 35 2.75 2.99 12.05
N THR A 36 2.70 3.80 11.02
CA THR A 36 2.59 5.26 11.11
C THR A 36 1.46 5.74 10.22
N VAL A 37 0.76 6.76 10.65
CA VAL A 37 -0.26 7.44 9.85
C VAL A 37 0.08 8.92 9.71
N GLU A 38 -0.23 9.49 8.56
CA GLU A 38 0.19 10.85 8.17
C GLU A 38 -0.17 11.94 9.19
N PRO A 39 -1.36 11.93 9.85
CA PRO A 39 -1.69 12.93 10.86
C PRO A 39 -0.82 12.93 12.12
N GLY A 40 0.03 11.90 12.31
CA GLY A 40 1.06 11.91 13.34
C GLY A 40 1.01 10.78 14.38
N ALA A 41 0.08 9.83 14.27
CA ALA A 41 0.07 8.69 15.18
C ALA A 41 1.14 7.66 14.78
N ILE A 42 1.84 7.14 15.78
CA ILE A 42 2.94 6.18 15.66
C ILE A 42 2.61 4.95 16.50
N GLY A 43 2.66 3.77 15.90
CA GLY A 43 2.28 2.52 16.55
C GLY A 43 0.77 2.35 16.68
N GLY A 44 0.37 1.30 17.39
CA GLY A 44 -1.03 0.90 17.48
C GLY A 44 -1.56 0.29 16.19
N THR A 45 -2.87 0.23 16.06
CA THR A 45 -3.55 -0.29 14.86
C THR A 45 -4.15 0.88 14.06
N PRO A 46 -3.66 1.17 12.86
CA PRO A 46 -4.23 2.18 11.99
C PRO A 46 -5.72 1.88 11.72
N ALA A 47 -6.55 2.91 11.82
CA ALA A 47 -7.97 2.79 11.53
C ALA A 47 -8.23 2.98 10.03
N GLY A 48 -9.15 2.19 9.50
CA GLY A 48 -9.53 2.25 8.09
C GLY A 48 -10.85 2.96 7.81
N GLY A 49 -11.21 3.05 6.54
CA GLY A 49 -12.48 3.60 6.09
C GLY A 49 -12.67 5.06 6.48
N ALA A 50 -13.81 5.38 7.09
CA ALA A 50 -14.14 6.75 7.51
C ALA A 50 -13.22 7.33 8.61
N ASN A 51 -12.50 6.45 9.32
CA ASN A 51 -11.57 6.82 10.38
C ASN A 51 -10.11 6.80 9.91
N PHE A 52 -9.86 6.70 8.61
CA PHE A 52 -8.51 6.71 8.05
C PHE A 52 -7.72 7.92 8.57
N GLY A 53 -6.47 7.68 8.99
CA GLY A 53 -5.61 8.69 9.60
C GLY A 53 -5.60 8.67 11.14
N ALA A 54 -6.52 7.94 11.76
CA ALA A 54 -6.46 7.66 13.19
C ALA A 54 -5.70 6.34 13.47
N SER A 55 -5.37 6.10 14.74
CA SER A 55 -4.80 4.84 15.20
C SER A 55 -5.39 4.47 16.57
N VAL A 56 -5.66 3.19 16.76
CA VAL A 56 -6.14 2.65 18.04
C VAL A 56 -4.94 2.29 18.91
N TYR A 57 -4.87 2.81 20.12
CA TYR A 57 -3.75 2.60 21.06
C TYR A 57 -2.38 2.99 20.47
N PRO A 58 -2.21 4.21 19.90
CA PRO A 58 -0.91 4.65 19.42
C PRO A 58 0.10 4.72 20.57
N ARG A 59 1.36 4.47 20.29
CA ARG A 59 2.47 4.60 21.25
C ARG A 59 2.90 6.05 21.44
N ALA A 60 2.74 6.85 20.38
CA ALA A 60 3.02 8.28 20.38
C ALA A 60 2.14 9.00 19.37
N ILE A 61 1.95 10.28 19.58
CA ILE A 61 1.30 11.20 18.64
C ILE A 61 2.21 12.43 18.53
N VAL A 62 2.58 12.78 17.32
CA VAL A 62 3.34 13.99 16.99
C VAL A 62 2.51 14.86 16.04
N ASP A 63 2.83 16.14 15.94
CA ASP A 63 2.18 16.99 14.95
C ASP A 63 2.52 16.55 13.53
N GLN A 64 1.59 16.70 12.60
CA GLN A 64 1.72 16.28 11.22
C GLN A 64 3.01 16.78 10.52
N PRO A 65 3.45 18.05 10.69
CA PRO A 65 4.71 18.50 10.09
C PRO A 65 5.91 17.65 10.53
N TYR A 66 6.03 17.33 11.82
CA TYR A 66 7.12 16.50 12.33
C TYR A 66 7.05 15.06 11.84
N GLN A 67 5.84 14.54 11.63
CA GLN A 67 5.66 13.23 11.00
C GLN A 67 6.18 13.24 9.56
N PHE A 68 5.92 14.31 8.81
CA PHE A 68 6.43 14.45 7.45
C PHE A 68 7.93 14.73 7.41
N ASP A 69 8.49 15.50 8.34
CA ASP A 69 9.95 15.65 8.49
C ASP A 69 10.64 14.29 8.69
N PHE A 70 10.01 13.42 9.48
CA PHE A 70 10.49 12.04 9.68
C PHE A 70 10.39 11.21 8.39
N TYR A 71 9.30 11.34 7.63
CA TYR A 71 9.12 10.65 6.35
C TYR A 71 10.14 11.14 5.31
N ASP A 72 10.30 12.45 5.18
CA ASP A 72 11.22 13.08 4.24
C ASP A 72 12.70 12.80 4.59
N GLY A 73 12.99 12.57 5.87
CA GLY A 73 14.27 12.08 6.37
C GLY A 73 14.53 10.58 6.09
N GLY A 74 13.63 9.87 5.41
CA GLY A 74 13.80 8.44 5.07
C GLY A 74 13.43 7.48 6.21
N GLY A 75 12.59 7.91 7.14
CA GLY A 75 12.20 7.13 8.31
C GLY A 75 11.29 5.94 8.01
N ILE A 76 10.69 5.86 6.83
CA ILE A 76 9.80 4.76 6.42
C ILE A 76 10.61 3.62 5.81
N ASP A 77 10.52 2.42 6.39
CA ASP A 77 11.15 1.22 5.82
C ASP A 77 10.35 0.66 4.65
N ALA A 78 9.01 0.59 4.77
CA ALA A 78 8.16 0.18 3.67
C ALA A 78 6.83 0.95 3.68
N ALA A 79 6.41 1.42 2.51
CA ALA A 79 5.12 2.06 2.29
C ALA A 79 4.24 1.18 1.40
N PHE A 80 3.00 0.97 1.83
CA PHE A 80 1.96 0.28 1.08
C PHE A 80 0.94 1.30 0.62
N LEU A 81 0.85 1.52 -0.68
CA LEU A 81 0.06 2.62 -1.23
C LEU A 81 -0.92 2.12 -2.29
N GLY A 82 -2.07 2.76 -2.35
CA GLY A 82 -3.03 2.55 -3.42
C GLY A 82 -2.54 3.12 -4.75
N LEU A 83 -3.15 2.69 -5.84
CA LEU A 83 -2.96 3.28 -7.16
C LEU A 83 -4.30 3.49 -7.86
N ALA A 84 -4.39 4.53 -8.64
CA ALA A 84 -5.57 4.77 -9.47
C ALA A 84 -5.31 4.49 -10.95
N GLN A 85 -4.14 4.88 -11.46
CA GLN A 85 -3.66 4.49 -12.80
C GLN A 85 -2.22 4.02 -12.69
N CYS A 86 -1.86 3.03 -13.51
CA CYS A 86 -0.49 2.53 -13.67
C CYS A 86 -0.24 2.26 -15.15
N ASP A 87 0.92 2.65 -15.67
CA ASP A 87 1.31 2.37 -17.04
C ASP A 87 2.40 1.29 -17.14
N LYS A 88 2.78 0.97 -18.38
CA LYS A 88 3.81 -0.03 -18.71
C LYS A 88 5.22 0.31 -18.20
N TYR A 89 5.47 1.58 -17.89
CA TYR A 89 6.75 2.04 -17.34
C TYR A 89 6.77 2.02 -15.81
N GLY A 90 5.64 1.63 -15.18
CA GLY A 90 5.47 1.67 -13.73
C GLY A 90 5.21 3.07 -13.19
N ASN A 91 4.85 4.01 -14.05
CA ASN A 91 4.39 5.31 -13.57
C ASN A 91 3.02 5.15 -12.88
N ILE A 92 2.81 5.87 -11.79
CA ILE A 92 1.56 5.88 -11.05
C ILE A 92 0.95 7.27 -11.09
N ASN A 93 -0.36 7.32 -11.31
CA ASN A 93 -1.17 8.49 -11.15
C ASN A 93 -2.19 8.29 -10.02
N VAL A 94 -2.23 9.25 -9.10
CA VAL A 94 -3.26 9.38 -8.07
C VAL A 94 -3.81 10.80 -7.98
N SER A 95 -3.28 11.74 -8.75
CA SER A 95 -3.45 13.17 -8.52
C SER A 95 -4.34 13.91 -9.50
N LYS A 96 -4.56 13.36 -10.72
CA LYS A 96 -5.37 14.04 -11.75
C LYS A 96 -6.08 13.03 -12.65
N PHE A 97 -7.35 13.26 -12.94
CA PHE A 97 -8.21 12.39 -13.76
C PHE A 97 -9.09 13.27 -14.65
N GLY A 98 -8.72 13.39 -15.93
CA GLY A 98 -9.37 14.34 -16.83
C GLY A 98 -9.35 15.76 -16.26
N PRO A 99 -10.51 16.42 -16.12
CA PRO A 99 -10.59 17.77 -15.56
C PRO A 99 -10.45 17.80 -14.02
N LYS A 100 -10.59 16.66 -13.34
CA LYS A 100 -10.55 16.59 -11.87
C LYS A 100 -9.12 16.53 -11.37
N ILE A 101 -8.74 17.50 -10.56
CA ILE A 101 -7.49 17.53 -9.83
C ILE A 101 -7.78 17.06 -8.40
N ALA A 102 -7.36 15.84 -8.07
CA ALA A 102 -7.53 15.28 -6.74
C ALA A 102 -6.43 15.75 -5.78
N GLY A 103 -5.26 16.10 -6.33
CA GLY A 103 -4.06 16.36 -5.54
C GLY A 103 -3.32 15.08 -5.15
N CYS A 104 -2.10 15.22 -4.70
CA CYS A 104 -1.24 14.09 -4.34
C CYS A 104 -1.18 13.81 -2.83
N GLY A 105 -1.59 14.76 -1.97
CA GLY A 105 -1.42 14.63 -0.53
C GLY A 105 0.02 14.29 -0.17
N GLY A 106 0.23 13.41 0.78
CA GLY A 106 1.53 12.90 1.20
C GLY A 106 2.17 11.86 0.27
N PHE A 107 1.48 11.47 -0.81
CA PHE A 107 1.93 10.39 -1.70
C PHE A 107 3.34 10.59 -2.25
N ILE A 108 3.69 11.82 -2.66
CA ILE A 108 5.01 12.14 -3.22
C ILE A 108 6.09 12.00 -2.14
N ASN A 109 5.91 12.61 -0.97
CA ASN A 109 6.85 12.54 0.14
C ASN A 109 7.13 11.08 0.52
N ILE A 110 6.08 10.30 0.71
CA ILE A 110 6.17 8.90 1.11
C ILE A 110 6.84 8.06 0.02
N THR A 111 6.41 8.18 -1.24
CA THR A 111 6.96 7.35 -2.32
C THR A 111 8.40 7.69 -2.66
N GLN A 112 8.81 8.94 -2.51
CA GLN A 112 10.19 9.36 -2.79
C GLN A 112 11.15 8.91 -1.69
N ASN A 113 10.74 8.91 -0.44
CA ASN A 113 11.63 8.75 0.70
C ASN A 113 11.57 7.38 1.39
N ALA A 114 10.46 6.62 1.26
CA ALA A 114 10.41 5.25 1.78
C ALA A 114 11.47 4.36 1.12
N LYS A 115 12.11 3.48 1.91
CA LYS A 115 13.15 2.55 1.40
C LYS A 115 12.57 1.53 0.43
N GLU A 116 11.34 1.07 0.69
CA GLU A 116 10.59 0.20 -0.21
C GLU A 116 9.17 0.72 -0.40
N VAL A 117 8.67 0.65 -1.64
CA VAL A 117 7.30 1.04 -1.97
C VAL A 117 6.57 -0.14 -2.59
N VAL A 118 5.38 -0.44 -2.07
CA VAL A 118 4.50 -1.49 -2.59
C VAL A 118 3.19 -0.85 -3.02
N PHE A 119 2.93 -0.84 -4.30
CA PHE A 119 1.66 -0.39 -4.84
C PHE A 119 0.65 -1.54 -4.86
N CYS A 120 -0.50 -1.34 -4.22
CA CYS A 120 -1.58 -2.30 -4.11
C CYS A 120 -2.82 -1.79 -4.81
N GLY A 121 -3.42 -2.59 -5.68
CA GLY A 121 -4.62 -2.15 -6.38
C GLY A 121 -5.38 -3.29 -7.07
N THR A 122 -6.63 -3.02 -7.42
CA THR A 122 -7.42 -3.84 -8.34
C THR A 122 -7.07 -3.48 -9.78
N PHE A 123 -7.39 -4.35 -10.75
CA PHE A 123 -7.21 -4.03 -12.19
C PHE A 123 -8.22 -2.99 -12.68
N THR A 124 -9.40 -3.01 -12.11
CA THR A 124 -10.51 -2.15 -12.50
C THR A 124 -11.16 -1.50 -11.29
N ALA A 125 -11.88 -0.42 -11.52
CA ALA A 125 -12.71 0.28 -10.55
C ALA A 125 -14.05 0.64 -11.19
N GLY A 126 -14.94 1.28 -10.41
CA GLY A 126 -16.23 1.71 -10.93
C GLY A 126 -17.20 0.56 -11.18
N GLY A 127 -17.68 -0.07 -10.11
CA GLY A 127 -18.62 -1.18 -10.15
C GLY A 127 -17.99 -2.56 -10.17
N LEU A 128 -16.70 -2.69 -9.81
CA LEU A 128 -16.09 -3.98 -9.55
C LEU A 128 -16.81 -4.66 -8.39
N ASP A 129 -17.36 -5.86 -8.63
CA ASP A 129 -17.99 -6.70 -7.62
C ASP A 129 -17.28 -8.06 -7.57
N ILE A 130 -16.71 -8.35 -6.41
CA ILE A 130 -15.96 -9.57 -6.15
C ILE A 130 -16.49 -10.28 -4.90
N THR A 131 -16.46 -11.59 -4.92
CA THR A 131 -16.81 -12.41 -3.76
C THR A 131 -15.82 -13.56 -3.63
N VAL A 132 -15.76 -14.15 -2.46
CA VAL A 132 -15.01 -15.39 -2.22
C VAL A 132 -16.01 -16.51 -2.05
N SER A 133 -15.94 -17.53 -2.90
CA SER A 133 -16.73 -18.75 -2.80
C SER A 133 -15.79 -19.94 -2.97
N ASP A 134 -15.95 -20.95 -2.12
CA ASP A 134 -15.14 -22.18 -2.13
C ASP A 134 -13.63 -21.91 -2.15
N ARG A 135 -13.21 -20.92 -1.36
CA ARG A 135 -11.82 -20.43 -1.30
C ARG A 135 -11.28 -19.90 -2.64
N LYS A 136 -12.13 -19.53 -3.57
CA LYS A 136 -11.77 -18.92 -4.85
C LYS A 136 -12.35 -17.52 -4.94
N LEU A 137 -11.57 -16.62 -5.53
CA LEU A 137 -12.05 -15.30 -5.90
C LEU A 137 -12.94 -15.41 -7.13
N VAL A 138 -14.17 -14.98 -7.00
CA VAL A 138 -15.13 -14.90 -8.10
C VAL A 138 -15.39 -13.42 -8.39
N ILE A 139 -15.16 -13.03 -9.63
CA ILE A 139 -15.50 -11.68 -10.11
C ILE A 139 -16.92 -11.77 -10.67
N LYS A 140 -17.87 -11.19 -9.95
CA LYS A 140 -19.27 -11.12 -10.39
C LYS A 140 -19.47 -10.05 -11.46
N ASN A 141 -18.75 -8.94 -11.33
CA ASN A 141 -18.80 -7.84 -12.27
C ASN A 141 -17.44 -7.16 -12.35
N GLU A 142 -16.92 -6.96 -13.57
CA GLU A 142 -15.70 -6.18 -13.80
C GLU A 142 -16.02 -4.69 -13.70
N GLY A 143 -15.12 -3.92 -13.08
CA GLY A 143 -15.25 -2.47 -13.05
C GLY A 143 -15.08 -1.85 -14.44
N LYS A 144 -15.78 -0.75 -14.67
CA LYS A 144 -15.79 -0.03 -15.97
C LYS A 144 -14.50 0.75 -16.24
N ILE A 145 -13.76 1.11 -15.19
CA ILE A 145 -12.57 1.94 -15.25
C ILE A 145 -11.35 1.03 -15.15
N LYS A 146 -10.53 0.97 -16.20
CA LYS A 146 -9.25 0.26 -16.19
C LYS A 146 -8.21 1.10 -15.45
N LYS A 147 -7.48 0.48 -14.53
CA LYS A 147 -6.39 1.13 -13.81
C LYS A 147 -5.03 0.92 -14.46
N PHE A 148 -4.85 -0.19 -15.17
CA PHE A 148 -3.63 -0.45 -15.94
C PHE A 148 -3.89 -0.03 -17.39
N ILE A 149 -3.21 1.02 -17.80
CA ILE A 149 -3.43 1.73 -19.08
C ILE A 149 -2.09 1.91 -19.81
N SER A 150 -2.13 2.34 -21.07
CA SER A 150 -0.90 2.49 -21.86
C SER A 150 0.01 3.56 -21.30
N ASP A 151 -0.57 4.71 -20.95
CA ASP A 151 0.13 5.88 -20.42
C ASP A 151 -0.77 6.55 -19.38
N VAL A 152 -0.22 6.91 -18.22
CA VAL A 152 -0.98 7.59 -17.16
C VAL A 152 -1.27 9.04 -17.56
N GLU A 153 -2.42 9.56 -17.13
CA GLU A 153 -2.81 10.95 -17.43
C GLU A 153 -1.93 12.00 -16.74
N GLN A 154 -1.34 11.63 -15.60
CA GLN A 154 -0.43 12.45 -14.83
C GLN A 154 0.58 11.52 -14.14
N ILE A 155 1.85 11.88 -14.15
CA ILE A 155 2.87 11.14 -13.40
C ILE A 155 2.94 11.73 -11.98
N THR A 156 2.38 11.01 -11.00
CA THR A 156 2.56 11.34 -9.58
C THR A 156 3.79 10.62 -9.01
N PHE A 157 4.09 9.40 -9.51
CA PHE A 157 5.31 8.66 -9.23
C PHE A 157 5.89 8.15 -10.55
N SER A 158 7.20 8.37 -10.76
CA SER A 158 7.90 7.92 -11.97
C SER A 158 8.56 6.56 -11.75
N GLY A 159 8.11 5.54 -12.47
CA GLY A 159 8.71 4.21 -12.44
C GLY A 159 10.13 4.18 -13.03
N ASN A 160 10.38 4.96 -14.08
CA ASN A 160 11.71 5.07 -14.69
C ASN A 160 12.71 5.69 -13.71
N LEU A 161 12.38 6.85 -13.12
CA LEU A 161 13.26 7.50 -12.14
C LEU A 161 13.52 6.60 -10.91
N ALA A 162 12.49 5.89 -10.45
CA ALA A 162 12.65 4.95 -9.36
C ALA A 162 13.62 3.81 -9.71
N LYS A 163 13.56 3.29 -10.93
CA LYS A 163 14.48 2.28 -11.43
C LYS A 163 15.90 2.80 -11.56
N GLU A 164 16.09 4.00 -12.11
CA GLU A 164 17.39 4.67 -12.25
C GLU A 164 18.05 4.88 -10.88
N ASN A 165 17.26 5.25 -9.87
CA ASN A 165 17.74 5.46 -8.51
C ASN A 165 17.87 4.14 -7.69
N GLY A 166 17.67 2.96 -8.31
CA GLY A 166 17.75 1.68 -7.62
C GLY A 166 16.68 1.49 -6.53
N LYS A 167 15.58 2.25 -6.58
CA LYS A 167 14.51 2.17 -5.59
C LYS A 167 13.80 0.83 -5.67
N LYS A 168 13.59 0.21 -4.52
CA LYS A 168 12.85 -1.05 -4.42
C LYS A 168 11.34 -0.77 -4.52
N VAL A 169 10.74 -1.14 -5.66
CA VAL A 169 9.31 -0.95 -5.93
C VAL A 169 8.66 -2.27 -6.32
N THR A 170 7.52 -2.56 -5.72
CA THR A 170 6.71 -3.72 -6.02
C THR A 170 5.31 -3.29 -6.46
N TYR A 171 4.85 -3.82 -7.57
CA TYR A 171 3.50 -3.61 -8.07
C TYR A 171 2.66 -4.85 -7.77
N GLY A 172 1.86 -4.77 -6.71
CA GLY A 172 0.96 -5.83 -6.28
C GLY A 172 -0.38 -5.76 -6.99
N ASN A 173 -0.83 -6.91 -7.50
CA ASN A 173 -2.12 -7.04 -8.14
C ASN A 173 -2.97 -8.06 -7.42
N TRP A 174 -4.17 -7.66 -7.03
CA TRP A 174 -5.11 -8.50 -6.27
C TRP A 174 -5.50 -9.80 -6.99
N LYS A 175 -5.64 -9.80 -8.32
CA LYS A 175 -5.88 -11.05 -9.08
C LYS A 175 -4.75 -12.07 -8.93
N ARG A 176 -3.53 -11.62 -8.70
CA ARG A 176 -2.35 -12.49 -8.53
C ARG A 176 -2.15 -12.92 -7.07
N LEU A 177 -2.68 -12.14 -6.13
CA LEU A 177 -2.61 -12.42 -4.69
C LEU A 177 -3.72 -13.38 -4.22
N VAL A 178 -4.82 -13.47 -4.94
CA VAL A 178 -6.02 -14.22 -4.54
C VAL A 178 -6.20 -15.53 -5.31
N ASN A 179 -5.13 -16.22 -5.62
CA ASN A 179 -5.24 -17.67 -5.73
C ASN A 179 -5.02 -18.23 -4.31
N PHE A 180 -6.08 -18.67 -3.62
CA PHE A 180 -6.03 -19.16 -2.24
C PHE A 180 -5.02 -20.30 -2.03
N GLU A 181 -4.74 -21.10 -3.04
CA GLU A 181 -3.64 -22.07 -3.00
C GLU A 181 -2.26 -21.37 -3.03
N ASN A 182 -2.13 -20.25 -3.74
CA ASN A 182 -0.95 -19.42 -3.70
C ASN A 182 -0.85 -18.60 -2.41
N LEU A 183 -1.96 -18.25 -1.75
CA LEU A 183 -1.95 -17.65 -0.41
C LEU A 183 -1.55 -18.68 0.65
N LYS A 184 -2.00 -19.92 0.52
CA LYS A 184 -1.57 -20.99 1.43
C LYS A 184 -0.10 -21.33 1.24
N LYS A 185 0.39 -21.45 0.01
CA LYS A 185 1.82 -21.59 -0.31
C LYS A 185 2.64 -20.35 0.03
N LYS A 186 2.09 -19.13 -0.13
CA LYS A 186 2.72 -17.88 0.31
C LYS A 186 2.61 -17.69 1.81
N ARG A 187 1.55 -18.14 2.47
CA ARG A 187 1.44 -18.20 3.93
C ARG A 187 2.49 -19.16 4.51
N GLU A 188 2.68 -20.33 3.90
CA GLU A 188 3.76 -21.26 4.24
C GLU A 188 5.13 -20.65 3.94
N SER A 189 5.29 -19.95 2.81
CA SER A 189 6.51 -19.21 2.44
C SER A 189 6.72 -17.95 3.30
N LEU A 190 5.68 -17.21 3.66
CA LEU A 190 5.75 -16.10 4.62
C LEU A 190 6.07 -16.61 6.02
N ASN A 191 5.49 -17.73 6.44
CA ASN A 191 5.83 -18.39 7.71
C ASN A 191 7.27 -18.94 7.72
N HIS A 192 7.82 -19.37 6.58
CA HIS A 192 9.23 -19.73 6.43
C HIS A 192 10.16 -18.52 6.47
N LEU A 193 9.74 -17.40 5.89
CA LEU A 193 10.53 -16.17 5.80
C LEU A 193 10.43 -15.31 7.06
N VAL A 194 9.45 -15.64 7.89
CA VAL A 194 9.26 -15.08 9.23
C VAL A 194 9.93 -15.96 10.30
N ARG A 195 10.45 -17.14 9.94
CA ARG A 195 11.13 -18.07 10.87
C ARG A 195 12.65 -18.13 10.73
N ASP A 196 13.22 -17.49 9.72
CA ASP A 196 14.66 -17.25 9.52
C ASP A 196 14.95 -15.74 9.63
#